data_79cabfacc2609c85a21180095153edd8
#
_entry.id   79cabfacc2609c85a21180095153edd8
#
_cell.length_a   1.000
_cell.length_b   1.000
_cell.length_c   1.000
_cell.angle_alpha   90.00
_cell.angle_beta   90.00
_cell.angle_gamma   90.00
#
_symmetry.space_group_name_H-M   'P 1'
#
loop_
_entity.id
_entity.type
_entity.pdbx_description
1 polymer ?
#
loop_
_entity_poly.entity_id
_entity_poly.type
_entity_poly.pdbx_seq_one_letter_code
_entity_poly.pdbx_strand_id
1 'polypeptide(L)'
;MSDNRQRHSDKIIYYSSYSQDVVKSSNQNYRLKNDYKWINNNIFHKTGAYIIYGIAIVAGYIGCKLFFGLNYKNKKVLKECRDKGYFIYANHTQPVGDVVIPALGCIGRRLYVIVSQANYGIPVIGKLLSMLGALPVPDSISEYKKFSKAYKKRISDGHPVVIYPEAHVWPYYTGIRPFEKTSFRFPAELKAPVYVMTTTYTRRRFFGVVTKRPKLTVYVDGPYYTDSELSIKENQQQLHDKVEAAMNMYSKKSDYEYIHYEYAGQDTATVEIKVNDGKEIKNELIYGSVSGKKI
;
A
#
# COMPACT_ATOMS: atom_id res chain seq x y z
N MET A 1 -2.19 -28.77 -2.79
CA MET A 1 -1.32 -28.23 -3.87
C MET A 1 -0.02 -27.79 -3.22
N SER A 2 1.11 -28.46 -3.49
CA SER A 2 2.41 -28.12 -2.95
C SER A 2 2.80 -26.73 -3.46
N ASP A 3 3.10 -25.83 -2.53
CA ASP A 3 3.58 -24.49 -2.85
C ASP A 3 4.98 -24.59 -3.47
N ASN A 4 5.05 -24.45 -4.80
CA ASN A 4 6.29 -24.55 -5.57
C ASN A 4 7.15 -23.28 -5.50
N ARG A 5 6.87 -22.36 -4.57
CA ARG A 5 7.68 -21.15 -4.37
C ARG A 5 9.02 -21.53 -3.78
N GLN A 6 10.11 -21.17 -4.46
CA GLN A 6 11.45 -21.45 -3.95
C GLN A 6 11.74 -20.52 -2.76
N ARG A 7 11.83 -21.11 -1.56
CA ARG A 7 12.32 -20.42 -0.37
C ARG A 7 13.77 -20.00 -0.59
N HIS A 8 14.08 -18.77 -0.28
CA HIS A 8 15.46 -18.29 -0.24
C HIS A 8 15.71 -17.31 0.90
N SER A 9 14.92 -17.41 1.96
CA SER A 9 15.04 -16.54 3.10
C SER A 9 15.32 -17.32 4.36
N ASP A 10 16.37 -16.88 5.03
CA ASP A 10 16.63 -17.23 6.42
C ASP A 10 15.72 -16.42 7.37
N LYS A 11 14.78 -15.62 6.85
CA LYS A 11 13.88 -14.76 7.61
C LYS A 11 12.48 -15.34 7.63
N ILE A 12 12.01 -15.70 8.81
CA ILE A 12 10.65 -16.17 9.06
C ILE A 12 9.95 -15.15 9.96
N ILE A 13 8.75 -14.74 9.57
CA ILE A 13 7.87 -13.93 10.41
C ILE A 13 6.70 -14.81 10.83
N TYR A 14 6.56 -15.00 12.14
CA TYR A 14 5.43 -15.69 12.72
C TYR A 14 4.29 -14.71 12.96
N TYR A 15 3.06 -15.11 12.63
CA TYR A 15 1.87 -14.29 12.84
C TYR A 15 0.74 -15.11 13.46
N SER A 16 -0.14 -14.43 14.21
CA SER A 16 -1.31 -15.03 14.86
C SER A 16 -2.65 -14.55 14.24
N SER A 17 -2.62 -13.47 13.47
CA SER A 17 -3.79 -12.92 12.78
C SER A 17 -3.38 -12.13 11.54
N TYR A 18 -4.19 -12.18 10.49
CA TYR A 18 -3.99 -11.36 9.29
C TYR A 18 -4.13 -9.84 9.54
N SER A 19 -4.78 -9.44 10.63
CA SER A 19 -4.88 -8.03 11.05
C SER A 19 -3.69 -7.56 11.89
N GLN A 20 -2.71 -8.43 12.15
CA GLN A 20 -1.54 -8.10 12.95
C GLN A 20 -0.64 -7.12 12.21
N ASP A 21 -0.18 -6.07 12.93
CA ASP A 21 0.87 -5.18 12.43
C ASP A 21 2.24 -5.81 12.68
N VAL A 22 2.89 -6.27 11.61
CA VAL A 22 4.22 -6.89 11.66
C VAL A 22 5.36 -5.87 11.52
N VAL A 23 5.03 -4.61 11.26
CA VAL A 23 5.98 -3.49 11.20
C VAL A 23 5.64 -2.48 12.26
N LYS A 24 6.48 -2.34 13.29
CA LYS A 24 6.28 -1.32 14.31
C LYS A 24 6.54 0.07 13.76
N SER A 25 5.57 0.94 13.92
CA SER A 25 5.80 2.38 13.95
C SER A 25 6.04 2.82 15.40
N SER A 26 7.13 3.54 15.65
CA SER A 26 7.43 4.12 16.97
C SER A 26 6.36 5.13 17.45
N ASN A 27 5.47 5.55 16.55
CA ASN A 27 4.49 6.62 16.79
C ASN A 27 3.05 6.18 16.46
N GLN A 28 2.66 4.93 16.76
CA GLN A 28 1.31 4.43 16.49
C GLN A 28 0.19 5.26 17.12
N ASN A 29 0.49 5.93 18.25
CA ASN A 29 -0.45 6.79 18.95
C ASN A 29 -0.45 8.25 18.47
N TYR A 30 0.30 8.58 17.40
CA TYR A 30 0.30 9.93 16.87
C TYR A 30 -1.09 10.29 16.30
N ARG A 31 -1.55 11.49 16.67
CA ARG A 31 -2.79 12.09 16.16
C ARG A 31 -2.48 13.42 15.51
N LEU A 32 -3.22 13.71 14.46
CA LEU A 32 -3.13 15.00 13.79
C LEU A 32 -3.60 16.12 14.71
N LYS A 33 -3.02 17.29 14.53
CA LYS A 33 -3.49 18.50 15.20
C LYS A 33 -4.89 18.87 14.69
N ASN A 34 -5.70 19.49 15.54
CA ASN A 34 -7.08 19.89 15.21
C ASN A 34 -7.18 20.85 14.02
N ASP A 35 -6.12 21.61 13.74
CA ASP A 35 -6.00 22.58 12.65
C ASP A 35 -5.46 21.98 11.36
N TYR A 36 -5.26 20.64 11.28
CA TYR A 36 -4.75 19.98 10.09
C TYR A 36 -5.65 20.24 8.87
N LYS A 37 -5.00 20.64 7.77
CA LYS A 37 -5.69 20.99 6.52
C LYS A 37 -5.56 19.86 5.50
N TRP A 38 -6.61 19.04 5.34
CA TRP A 38 -6.69 18.02 4.26
C TRP A 38 -6.63 18.62 2.86
N ILE A 39 -7.11 19.88 2.72
CA ILE A 39 -6.98 20.68 1.51
C ILE A 39 -6.25 21.96 1.89
N ASN A 40 -5.04 22.13 1.39
CA ASN A 40 -4.27 23.37 1.57
C ASN A 40 -4.34 24.20 0.28
N ASN A 41 -4.93 25.39 0.39
CA ASN A 41 -5.10 26.31 -0.75
C ASN A 41 -3.98 27.34 -0.88
N ASN A 42 -3.04 27.39 0.07
CA ASN A 42 -1.91 28.31 0.02
C ASN A 42 -1.03 28.02 -1.21
N ILE A 43 -0.76 29.05 -2.01
CA ILE A 43 -0.02 28.90 -3.28
C ILE A 43 1.44 28.45 -3.04
N PHE A 44 2.10 28.97 -2.01
CA PHE A 44 3.47 28.58 -1.68
C PHE A 44 3.54 27.11 -1.26
N HIS A 45 2.56 26.64 -0.47
CA HIS A 45 2.46 25.23 -0.13
C HIS A 45 2.23 24.35 -1.37
N LYS A 46 1.35 24.78 -2.28
CA LYS A 46 1.08 24.04 -3.53
C LYS A 46 2.33 23.94 -4.38
N THR A 47 3.02 25.06 -4.62
CA THR A 47 4.25 25.10 -5.42
C THR A 47 5.34 24.23 -4.78
N GLY A 48 5.60 24.37 -3.48
CA GLY A 48 6.55 23.53 -2.75
C GLY A 48 6.18 22.05 -2.83
N ALA A 49 4.90 21.72 -2.74
CA ALA A 49 4.42 20.35 -2.85
C ALA A 49 4.65 19.76 -4.24
N TYR A 50 4.53 20.52 -5.33
CA TYR A 50 4.85 20.04 -6.67
C TYR A 50 6.36 19.78 -6.83
N ILE A 51 7.20 20.66 -6.30
CA ILE A 51 8.67 20.50 -6.37
C ILE A 51 9.10 19.25 -5.58
N ILE A 52 8.67 19.14 -4.31
CA ILE A 52 9.03 18.03 -3.43
C ILE A 52 8.51 16.70 -4.00
N TYR A 53 7.28 16.68 -4.52
CA TYR A 53 6.71 15.50 -5.16
C TYR A 53 7.53 15.10 -6.40
N GLY A 54 7.92 16.06 -7.24
CA GLY A 54 8.76 15.81 -8.42
C GLY A 54 10.11 15.19 -8.06
N ILE A 55 10.80 15.75 -7.05
CA ILE A 55 12.07 15.22 -6.53
C ILE A 55 11.87 13.79 -6.00
N ALA A 56 10.80 13.54 -5.22
CA ALA A 56 10.50 12.23 -4.67
C ALA A 56 10.23 11.18 -5.78
N ILE A 57 9.53 11.56 -6.86
CA ILE A 57 9.28 10.67 -8.00
C ILE A 57 10.58 10.32 -8.72
N VAL A 58 11.47 11.28 -8.97
CA VAL A 58 12.76 11.02 -9.63
C VAL A 58 13.64 10.12 -8.77
N ALA A 59 13.80 10.46 -7.48
CA ALA A 59 14.58 9.66 -6.55
C ALA A 59 14.00 8.25 -6.39
N GLY A 60 12.69 8.16 -6.27
CA GLY A 60 11.96 6.89 -6.17
C GLY A 60 12.09 6.03 -7.42
N TYR A 61 12.04 6.64 -8.62
CA TYR A 61 12.26 5.92 -9.88
C TYR A 61 13.66 5.30 -9.93
N ILE A 62 14.69 6.11 -9.64
CA ILE A 62 16.08 5.64 -9.62
C ILE A 62 16.24 4.52 -8.59
N GLY A 63 15.76 4.74 -7.36
CA GLY A 63 15.84 3.74 -6.29
C GLY A 63 15.12 2.44 -6.64
N CYS A 64 13.87 2.50 -7.07
CA CYS A 64 13.09 1.31 -7.41
C CYS A 64 13.67 0.56 -8.61
N LYS A 65 14.21 1.28 -9.60
CA LYS A 65 14.82 0.65 -10.78
C LYS A 65 16.14 -0.04 -10.42
N LEU A 66 17.02 0.63 -9.66
CA LEU A 66 18.34 0.10 -9.30
C LEU A 66 18.25 -1.01 -8.26
N PHE A 67 17.47 -0.81 -7.17
CA PHE A 67 17.47 -1.76 -6.06
C PHE A 67 16.51 -2.92 -6.27
N PHE A 68 15.37 -2.71 -6.95
CA PHE A 68 14.33 -3.73 -7.09
C PHE A 68 14.08 -4.18 -8.53
N GLY A 69 14.73 -3.56 -9.53
CA GLY A 69 14.45 -3.87 -10.92
C GLY A 69 12.98 -3.72 -11.30
N LEU A 70 12.31 -2.70 -10.70
CA LEU A 70 10.88 -2.47 -10.85
C LEU A 70 10.42 -2.48 -12.31
N ASN A 71 9.38 -3.24 -12.57
CA ASN A 71 8.72 -3.34 -13.86
C ASN A 71 7.21 -3.30 -13.71
N TYR A 72 6.51 -2.83 -14.75
CA TYR A 72 5.04 -2.83 -14.81
C TYR A 72 4.57 -3.70 -15.95
N LYS A 73 3.55 -4.49 -15.70
CA LYS A 73 2.78 -5.21 -16.70
C LYS A 73 1.41 -4.57 -16.86
N ASN A 74 0.96 -4.48 -18.10
CA ASN A 74 -0.34 -3.93 -18.46
C ASN A 74 -0.58 -2.43 -18.06
N LYS A 75 0.49 -1.66 -17.77
CA LYS A 75 0.39 -0.25 -17.36
C LYS A 75 -0.41 0.63 -18.32
N LYS A 76 -0.52 0.23 -19.59
CA LYS A 76 -1.19 1.01 -20.64
C LYS A 76 -2.68 1.23 -20.34
N VAL A 77 -3.35 0.33 -19.60
CA VAL A 77 -4.77 0.47 -19.23
C VAL A 77 -5.07 1.74 -18.43
N LEU A 78 -4.09 2.26 -17.66
CA LEU A 78 -4.26 3.52 -16.92
C LEU A 78 -4.51 4.74 -17.83
N LYS A 79 -4.24 4.62 -19.13
CA LYS A 79 -4.50 5.68 -20.11
C LYS A 79 -5.98 5.81 -20.46
N GLU A 80 -6.79 4.77 -20.24
CA GLU A 80 -8.23 4.79 -20.51
C GLU A 80 -8.98 5.85 -19.68
N CYS A 81 -8.49 6.13 -18.47
CA CYS A 81 -9.05 7.15 -17.58
C CYS A 81 -8.10 8.34 -17.41
N ARG A 82 -7.39 8.75 -18.48
CA ARG A 82 -6.38 9.81 -18.43
C ARG A 82 -6.94 11.13 -17.91
N ASP A 83 -8.18 11.45 -18.26
CA ASP A 83 -8.81 12.75 -17.96
C ASP A 83 -9.74 12.68 -16.73
N LYS A 84 -9.81 11.53 -16.06
CA LYS A 84 -10.68 11.29 -14.92
C LYS A 84 -9.87 10.91 -13.68
N GLY A 85 -10.35 11.27 -12.49
CA GLY A 85 -9.87 10.69 -11.24
C GLY A 85 -10.35 9.26 -11.11
N TYR A 86 -9.56 8.43 -10.46
CA TYR A 86 -9.87 7.02 -10.22
C TYR A 86 -9.25 6.53 -8.93
N PHE A 87 -9.73 5.42 -8.42
CA PHE A 87 -9.13 4.74 -7.29
C PHE A 87 -8.20 3.62 -7.76
N ILE A 88 -7.12 3.42 -7.01
CA ILE A 88 -6.22 2.28 -7.18
C ILE A 88 -6.24 1.50 -5.88
N TYR A 89 -6.56 0.22 -5.96
CA TYR A 89 -6.37 -0.70 -4.85
C TYR A 89 -5.08 -1.48 -5.07
N ALA A 90 -4.22 -1.51 -4.06
CA ALA A 90 -2.93 -2.18 -4.14
C ALA A 90 -2.68 -3.07 -2.92
N ASN A 91 -1.93 -4.18 -3.10
CA ASN A 91 -1.48 -5.00 -1.99
C ASN A 91 -0.35 -4.32 -1.21
N HIS A 92 -0.36 -4.46 0.12
CA HIS A 92 0.50 -3.68 1.01
C HIS A 92 1.72 -4.49 1.47
N THR A 93 2.75 -4.56 0.61
CA THR A 93 3.89 -5.46 0.82
C THR A 93 5.27 -4.79 0.77
N GLN A 94 5.34 -3.49 0.47
CA GLN A 94 6.60 -2.76 0.36
C GLN A 94 6.68 -1.62 1.36
N PRO A 95 7.43 -1.74 2.48
CA PRO A 95 7.44 -0.73 3.54
C PRO A 95 7.78 0.69 3.08
N VAL A 96 8.67 0.81 2.10
CA VAL A 96 9.07 2.11 1.51
C VAL A 96 8.50 2.28 0.10
N GLY A 97 8.41 1.17 -0.65
CA GLY A 97 7.99 1.17 -2.06
C GLY A 97 6.52 1.53 -2.26
N ASP A 98 5.66 1.18 -1.33
CA ASP A 98 4.20 1.36 -1.49
C ASP A 98 3.78 2.84 -1.62
N VAL A 99 4.57 3.78 -1.11
CA VAL A 99 4.33 5.21 -1.34
C VAL A 99 4.72 5.63 -2.77
N VAL A 100 5.73 4.99 -3.35
CA VAL A 100 6.37 5.40 -4.60
C VAL A 100 5.88 4.58 -5.79
N ILE A 101 5.73 3.27 -5.63
CA ILE A 101 5.40 2.35 -6.71
C ILE A 101 4.12 2.75 -7.46
N PRO A 102 2.97 2.99 -6.83
CA PRO A 102 1.78 3.42 -7.56
C PRO A 102 1.97 4.77 -8.27
N ALA A 103 2.71 5.69 -7.64
CA ALA A 103 3.00 6.99 -8.22
C ALA A 103 3.86 6.89 -9.50
N LEU A 104 4.84 5.98 -9.51
CA LEU A 104 5.64 5.67 -10.72
C LEU A 104 4.79 4.98 -11.80
N GLY A 105 3.75 4.26 -11.41
CA GLY A 105 2.74 3.74 -12.33
C GLY A 105 1.96 4.85 -13.03
N CYS A 106 1.69 5.95 -12.33
CA CYS A 106 0.87 7.08 -12.77
C CYS A 106 1.69 8.31 -13.19
N ILE A 107 2.95 8.15 -13.69
CA ILE A 107 3.81 9.28 -14.07
C ILE A 107 3.06 10.26 -14.97
N GLY A 108 3.20 11.55 -14.67
CA GLY A 108 2.49 12.66 -15.33
C GLY A 108 1.22 13.10 -14.60
N ARG A 109 0.81 12.39 -13.54
CA ARG A 109 -0.32 12.74 -12.68
C ARG A 109 0.09 12.71 -11.21
N ARG A 110 -0.35 13.71 -10.45
CA ARG A 110 -0.14 13.70 -9.00
C ARG A 110 -1.03 12.65 -8.36
N LEU A 111 -0.43 11.71 -7.67
CA LEU A 111 -1.12 10.64 -6.96
C LEU A 111 -1.31 11.01 -5.49
N TYR A 112 -2.42 10.59 -4.91
CA TYR A 112 -2.71 10.69 -3.49
C TYR A 112 -2.83 9.30 -2.87
N VAL A 113 -2.40 9.14 -1.61
CA VAL A 113 -2.42 7.85 -0.91
C VAL A 113 -3.14 8.01 0.42
N ILE A 114 -4.10 7.14 0.71
CA ILE A 114 -4.75 7.08 2.03
C ILE A 114 -3.78 6.41 3.00
N VAL A 115 -3.45 7.09 4.11
CA VAL A 115 -2.43 6.65 5.07
C VAL A 115 -2.92 6.76 6.51
N SER A 116 -2.37 5.95 7.41
CA SER A 116 -2.59 6.10 8.85
C SER A 116 -2.04 7.44 9.37
N GLN A 117 -2.70 8.04 10.37
CA GLN A 117 -2.20 9.23 11.06
C GLN A 117 -0.83 8.98 11.72
N ALA A 118 -0.55 7.75 12.16
CA ALA A 118 0.73 7.35 12.73
C ALA A 118 1.94 7.71 11.83
N ASN A 119 1.77 7.68 10.51
CA ASN A 119 2.84 8.01 9.57
C ASN A 119 3.28 9.48 9.66
N TYR A 120 2.39 10.38 10.10
CA TYR A 120 2.73 11.79 10.31
C TYR A 120 3.62 12.02 11.54
N GLY A 121 3.71 11.05 12.44
CA GLY A 121 4.64 11.04 13.57
C GLY A 121 6.07 10.66 13.20
N ILE A 122 6.35 10.20 11.98
CA ILE A 122 7.70 9.84 11.54
C ILE A 122 8.54 11.11 11.42
N PRO A 123 9.71 11.22 12.12
CA PRO A 123 10.56 12.39 12.05
C PRO A 123 10.92 12.73 10.60
N VAL A 124 10.96 14.03 10.28
CA VAL A 124 11.24 14.59 8.95
C VAL A 124 10.19 14.21 7.89
N ILE A 125 9.97 12.91 7.63
CA ILE A 125 9.06 12.43 6.61
C ILE A 125 7.62 12.84 6.90
N GLY A 126 7.18 12.75 8.16
CA GLY A 126 5.82 13.13 8.55
C GLY A 126 5.44 14.57 8.16
N LYS A 127 6.38 15.51 8.23
CA LYS A 127 6.16 16.90 7.81
C LYS A 127 5.97 17.04 6.30
N LEU A 128 6.54 16.15 5.51
CA LEU A 128 6.49 16.17 4.05
C LEU A 128 5.30 15.39 3.48
N LEU A 129 4.64 14.55 4.27
CA LEU A 129 3.60 13.65 3.80
C LEU A 129 2.46 14.38 3.08
N SER A 130 2.01 15.53 3.60
CA SER A 130 0.97 16.34 2.95
C SER A 130 1.42 16.85 1.57
N MET A 131 2.70 17.20 1.43
CA MET A 131 3.31 17.63 0.17
C MET A 131 3.51 16.45 -0.79
N LEU A 132 3.69 15.25 -0.27
CA LEU A 132 3.85 14.02 -1.04
C LEU A 132 2.51 13.38 -1.47
N GLY A 133 1.37 13.96 -1.06
CA GLY A 133 0.05 13.50 -1.46
C GLY A 133 -0.61 12.54 -0.47
N ALA A 134 -0.12 12.44 0.76
CA ALA A 134 -0.78 11.64 1.78
C ALA A 134 -2.11 12.25 2.22
N LEU A 135 -3.14 11.40 2.32
CA LEU A 135 -4.47 11.71 2.86
C LEU A 135 -4.66 10.90 4.13
N PRO A 136 -4.58 11.51 5.31
CA PRO A 136 -4.67 10.79 6.57
C PRO A 136 -6.09 10.23 6.80
N VAL A 137 -6.17 9.00 7.31
CA VAL A 137 -7.44 8.41 7.75
C VAL A 137 -8.00 9.21 8.93
N PRO A 138 -9.31 9.52 8.95
CA PRO A 138 -9.93 10.27 10.05
C PRO A 138 -10.12 9.40 11.29
N ASP A 139 -9.97 10.03 12.48
CA ASP A 139 -10.24 9.41 13.79
C ASP A 139 -11.58 9.86 14.40
N SER A 140 -12.25 10.84 13.80
CA SER A 140 -13.51 11.39 14.28
C SER A 140 -14.49 11.68 13.14
N ILE A 141 -15.77 11.83 13.47
CA ILE A 141 -16.82 12.21 12.50
C ILE A 141 -16.51 13.59 11.87
N SER A 142 -15.99 14.53 12.65
CA SER A 142 -15.58 15.84 12.17
C SER A 142 -14.46 15.76 11.14
N GLU A 143 -13.45 14.93 11.41
CA GLU A 143 -12.36 14.68 10.49
C GLU A 143 -12.84 13.92 9.24
N TYR A 144 -13.77 12.97 9.40
CA TYR A 144 -14.34 12.24 8.27
C TYR A 144 -14.99 13.18 7.24
N LYS A 145 -15.69 14.24 7.67
CA LYS A 145 -16.25 15.24 6.76
C LYS A 145 -15.15 15.96 5.96
N LYS A 146 -14.04 16.33 6.62
CA LYS A 146 -12.89 16.98 5.98
C LYS A 146 -12.15 16.03 5.04
N PHE A 147 -11.92 14.80 5.46
CA PHE A 147 -11.33 13.72 4.65
C PHE A 147 -12.18 13.42 3.41
N SER A 148 -13.49 13.26 3.60
CA SER A 148 -14.43 13.00 2.49
C SER A 148 -14.39 14.12 1.45
N LYS A 149 -14.40 15.38 1.89
CA LYS A 149 -14.25 16.53 1.00
C LYS A 149 -12.91 16.49 0.26
N ALA A 150 -11.83 16.04 0.92
CA ALA A 150 -10.51 16.00 0.32
C ALA A 150 -10.41 14.94 -0.79
N TYR A 151 -10.74 13.66 -0.52
CA TYR A 151 -10.63 12.63 -1.57
C TYR A 151 -11.59 12.89 -2.74
N LYS A 152 -12.83 13.34 -2.46
CA LYS A 152 -13.79 13.74 -3.51
C LYS A 152 -13.20 14.83 -4.41
N LYS A 153 -12.59 15.86 -3.81
CA LYS A 153 -11.91 16.90 -4.59
C LYS A 153 -10.77 16.33 -5.43
N ARG A 154 -9.96 15.40 -4.91
CA ARG A 154 -8.85 14.82 -5.69
C ARG A 154 -9.36 14.04 -6.90
N ILE A 155 -10.42 13.26 -6.70
CA ILE A 155 -11.07 12.53 -7.80
C ILE A 155 -11.66 13.51 -8.82
N SER A 156 -12.37 14.55 -8.39
CA SER A 156 -12.95 15.56 -9.30
C SER A 156 -11.88 16.38 -10.05
N ASP A 157 -10.72 16.63 -9.42
CA ASP A 157 -9.58 17.29 -10.07
C ASP A 157 -8.82 16.35 -11.03
N GLY A 158 -9.30 15.14 -11.24
CA GLY A 158 -8.69 14.17 -12.17
C GLY A 158 -7.50 13.40 -11.56
N HIS A 159 -7.30 13.38 -10.27
CA HIS A 159 -6.16 12.72 -9.63
C HIS A 159 -6.46 11.27 -9.21
N PRO A 160 -5.51 10.33 -9.34
CA PRO A 160 -5.61 9.01 -8.76
C PRO A 160 -5.46 9.03 -7.23
N VAL A 161 -6.26 8.19 -6.55
CA VAL A 161 -6.20 7.96 -5.10
C VAL A 161 -5.93 6.48 -4.83
N VAL A 162 -4.87 6.18 -4.09
CA VAL A 162 -4.47 4.81 -3.74
C VAL A 162 -5.00 4.43 -2.36
N ILE A 163 -5.49 3.21 -2.28
CA ILE A 163 -5.95 2.57 -1.07
C ILE A 163 -5.26 1.21 -0.95
N TYR A 164 -4.74 0.92 0.24
CA TYR A 164 -4.24 -0.39 0.62
C TYR A 164 -5.30 -1.06 1.50
N PRO A 165 -6.17 -1.93 0.93
CA PRO A 165 -7.32 -2.44 1.67
C PRO A 165 -6.91 -3.39 2.80
N GLU A 166 -5.73 -3.99 2.73
CA GLU A 166 -5.15 -4.86 3.76
C GLU A 166 -4.73 -4.12 5.05
N ALA A 167 -4.78 -2.78 5.07
CA ALA A 167 -4.48 -1.85 6.16
C ALA A 167 -3.01 -1.85 6.63
N HIS A 168 -2.46 -3.00 7.02
CA HIS A 168 -1.08 -3.11 7.54
C HIS A 168 -0.11 -3.57 6.45
N VAL A 169 1.12 -3.08 6.47
CA VAL A 169 2.16 -3.55 5.56
C VAL A 169 2.77 -4.87 6.07
N TRP A 170 2.79 -5.88 5.20
CA TRP A 170 3.51 -7.13 5.45
C TRP A 170 4.68 -7.23 4.46
N PRO A 171 5.91 -6.94 4.91
CA PRO A 171 7.07 -6.83 4.03
C PRO A 171 7.28 -8.08 3.18
N TYR A 172 7.28 -7.91 1.86
CA TYR A 172 7.53 -8.97 0.87
C TYR A 172 6.55 -10.16 0.94
N TYR A 173 5.39 -9.98 1.56
CA TYR A 173 4.37 -11.02 1.55
C TYR A 173 3.88 -11.28 0.13
N THR A 174 3.79 -12.55 -0.25
CA THR A 174 3.47 -12.96 -1.62
C THR A 174 2.01 -13.33 -1.84
N GLY A 175 1.24 -13.47 -0.76
CA GLY A 175 -0.21 -13.67 -0.80
C GLY A 175 -0.99 -12.36 -0.75
N ILE A 176 -2.32 -12.49 -0.69
CA ILE A 176 -3.25 -11.40 -0.40
C ILE A 176 -3.94 -11.74 0.91
N ARG A 177 -3.91 -10.81 1.87
CA ARG A 177 -4.61 -10.96 3.14
C ARG A 177 -6.08 -10.58 2.97
N PRO A 178 -6.99 -11.20 3.71
CA PRO A 178 -8.40 -10.78 3.74
C PRO A 178 -8.54 -9.31 4.09
N PHE A 179 -9.44 -8.61 3.43
CA PHE A 179 -9.72 -7.20 3.69
C PHE A 179 -11.20 -6.88 3.58
N GLU A 180 -11.60 -5.82 4.28
CA GLU A 180 -12.98 -5.39 4.37
C GLU A 180 -13.42 -4.56 3.15
N LYS A 181 -14.70 -4.65 2.81
CA LYS A 181 -15.30 -3.87 1.72
C LYS A 181 -15.51 -2.39 2.01
N THR A 182 -15.25 -1.92 3.22
CA THR A 182 -15.61 -0.57 3.70
C THR A 182 -15.11 0.54 2.77
N SER A 183 -13.85 0.47 2.32
CA SER A 183 -13.24 1.50 1.47
C SER A 183 -13.83 1.54 0.04
N PHE A 184 -14.44 0.44 -0.42
CA PHE A 184 -15.06 0.37 -1.76
C PHE A 184 -16.33 1.21 -1.88
N ARG A 185 -16.85 1.69 -0.75
CA ARG A 185 -17.91 2.69 -0.75
C ARG A 185 -17.49 3.99 -1.45
N PHE A 186 -16.22 4.39 -1.37
CA PHE A 186 -15.75 5.62 -1.98
C PHE A 186 -15.91 5.63 -3.50
N PRO A 187 -15.37 4.65 -4.27
CA PRO A 187 -15.61 4.59 -5.70
C PRO A 187 -17.09 4.32 -6.04
N ALA A 188 -17.83 3.55 -5.25
CA ALA A 188 -19.24 3.29 -5.48
C ALA A 188 -20.10 4.57 -5.40
N GLU A 189 -19.88 5.42 -4.38
CA GLU A 189 -20.55 6.71 -4.24
C GLU A 189 -20.19 7.72 -5.35
N LEU A 190 -18.93 7.71 -5.81
CA LEU A 190 -18.45 8.68 -6.80
C LEU A 190 -18.60 8.18 -8.24
N LYS A 191 -19.05 6.94 -8.43
CA LYS A 191 -19.07 6.27 -9.75
C LYS A 191 -17.70 6.38 -10.44
N ALA A 192 -16.63 6.35 -9.66
CA ALA A 192 -15.27 6.52 -10.13
C ALA A 192 -14.67 5.17 -10.56
N PRO A 193 -13.87 5.15 -11.66
CA PRO A 193 -13.18 3.95 -12.09
C PRO A 193 -12.25 3.40 -11.00
N VAL A 194 -12.09 2.08 -10.96
CA VAL A 194 -11.22 1.37 -10.04
C VAL A 194 -10.18 0.57 -10.80
N TYR A 195 -8.91 0.75 -10.44
CA TYR A 195 -7.80 -0.06 -10.91
C TYR A 195 -7.22 -0.89 -9.78
N VAL A 196 -6.54 -1.96 -10.14
CA VAL A 196 -5.77 -2.82 -9.22
C VAL A 196 -4.29 -2.72 -9.59
N MET A 197 -3.43 -2.62 -8.58
CA MET A 197 -1.99 -2.78 -8.72
C MET A 197 -1.49 -3.87 -7.78
N THR A 198 -1.08 -5.01 -8.32
CA THR A 198 -0.57 -6.13 -7.53
C THR A 198 0.94 -6.23 -7.70
N THR A 199 1.67 -5.94 -6.62
CA THR A 199 3.12 -6.12 -6.55
C THR A 199 3.44 -7.60 -6.31
N THR A 200 4.33 -8.14 -7.13
CA THR A 200 4.76 -9.53 -7.10
C THR A 200 6.28 -9.62 -7.08
N TYR A 201 6.79 -10.75 -6.63
CA TYR A 201 8.20 -10.99 -6.41
C TYR A 201 8.70 -12.16 -7.22
N THR A 202 9.80 -11.91 -8.00
CA THR A 202 10.48 -12.95 -8.76
C THR A 202 11.98 -12.89 -8.51
N ARG A 203 12.71 -13.96 -8.84
CA ARG A 203 14.17 -13.96 -8.74
C ARG A 203 14.78 -12.86 -9.60
N ARG A 204 15.69 -12.12 -9.02
CA ARG A 204 16.43 -11.08 -9.74
C ARG A 204 17.79 -11.58 -10.15
N ARG A 205 18.10 -11.39 -11.44
CA ARG A 205 19.47 -11.54 -11.97
C ARG A 205 20.01 -10.16 -12.31
N PHE A 206 21.25 -9.91 -11.93
CA PHE A 206 21.98 -8.69 -12.27
C PHE A 206 23.34 -9.08 -12.81
N PHE A 207 23.63 -8.74 -14.06
CA PHE A 207 24.81 -9.21 -14.80
C PHE A 207 25.01 -10.74 -14.70
N GLY A 208 23.93 -11.53 -14.86
CA GLY A 208 24.00 -12.99 -14.82
C GLY A 208 23.99 -13.59 -13.40
N VAL A 209 24.29 -12.82 -12.37
CA VAL A 209 24.34 -13.28 -10.97
C VAL A 209 22.96 -13.15 -10.32
N VAL A 210 22.52 -14.20 -9.63
CA VAL A 210 21.29 -14.16 -8.83
C VAL A 210 21.52 -13.31 -7.59
N THR A 211 20.70 -12.27 -7.40
CA THR A 211 20.80 -11.40 -6.23
C THR A 211 19.87 -11.88 -5.10
N LYS A 212 20.24 -11.60 -3.84
CA LYS A 212 19.37 -11.90 -2.68
C LYS A 212 18.06 -11.10 -2.71
N ARG A 213 18.07 -9.86 -3.25
CA ARG A 213 16.85 -9.03 -3.33
C ARG A 213 15.98 -9.47 -4.50
N PRO A 214 14.65 -9.55 -4.32
CA PRO A 214 13.74 -9.90 -5.41
C PRO A 214 13.66 -8.80 -6.47
N LYS A 215 13.23 -9.20 -7.66
CA LYS A 215 12.73 -8.29 -8.68
C LYS A 215 11.25 -8.04 -8.41
N LEU A 216 10.84 -6.77 -8.46
CA LEU A 216 9.44 -6.36 -8.33
C LEU A 216 8.79 -6.24 -9.70
N THR A 217 7.64 -6.88 -9.85
CA THR A 217 6.76 -6.67 -11.01
C THR A 217 5.38 -6.28 -10.50
N VAL A 218 4.87 -5.15 -10.99
CA VAL A 218 3.53 -4.66 -10.68
C VAL A 218 2.61 -4.97 -11.84
N TYR A 219 1.57 -5.77 -11.57
CA TYR A 219 0.51 -6.03 -12.53
C TYR A 219 -0.60 -5.00 -12.33
N VAL A 220 -1.01 -4.36 -13.41
CA VAL A 220 -2.10 -3.38 -13.42
C VAL A 220 -3.30 -3.99 -14.10
N ASP A 221 -4.46 -3.86 -13.48
CA ASP A 221 -5.72 -4.38 -13.99
C ASP A 221 -6.87 -3.38 -13.81
N GLY A 222 -7.95 -3.55 -14.56
CA GLY A 222 -9.05 -2.62 -14.65
C GLY A 222 -9.03 -1.81 -15.98
N PRO A 223 -9.85 -0.76 -16.12
CA PRO A 223 -10.71 -0.19 -15.08
C PRO A 223 -11.96 -1.02 -14.80
N TYR A 224 -12.33 -1.13 -13.53
CA TYR A 224 -13.61 -1.65 -13.09
C TYR A 224 -14.56 -0.49 -12.83
N TYR A 225 -15.77 -0.59 -13.34
CA TYR A 225 -16.81 0.43 -13.20
C TYR A 225 -17.93 -0.07 -12.29
N THR A 226 -18.64 0.89 -11.71
CA THR A 226 -19.94 0.65 -11.08
C THR A 226 -21.01 0.37 -12.11
N ASP A 227 -22.00 -0.41 -11.73
CA ASP A 227 -23.21 -0.64 -12.52
C ASP A 227 -24.28 0.36 -12.08
N SER A 228 -24.92 1.03 -13.06
CA SER A 228 -25.96 2.01 -12.81
C SER A 228 -27.25 1.40 -12.24
N GLU A 229 -27.50 0.13 -12.53
CA GLU A 229 -28.67 -0.61 -12.09
C GLU A 229 -28.57 -1.09 -10.64
N LEU A 230 -27.34 -1.11 -10.08
CA LEU A 230 -27.07 -1.58 -8.73
C LEU A 230 -27.03 -0.42 -7.72
N SER A 231 -27.50 -0.71 -6.50
CA SER A 231 -27.34 0.21 -5.38
C SER A 231 -25.85 0.44 -5.02
N ILE A 232 -25.57 1.49 -4.25
CA ILE A 232 -24.19 1.77 -3.75
C ILE A 232 -23.64 0.57 -2.99
N LYS A 233 -24.47 -0.13 -2.19
CA LYS A 233 -24.05 -1.28 -1.39
C LYS A 233 -23.69 -2.50 -2.26
N GLU A 234 -24.45 -2.75 -3.32
CA GLU A 234 -24.18 -3.82 -4.29
C GLU A 234 -22.94 -3.50 -5.11
N ASN A 235 -22.80 -2.27 -5.61
CA ASN A 235 -21.59 -1.81 -6.29
C ASN A 235 -20.36 -1.91 -5.40
N GLN A 236 -20.47 -1.57 -4.12
CA GLN A 236 -19.40 -1.72 -3.13
C GLN A 236 -18.95 -3.17 -3.02
N GLN A 237 -19.89 -4.12 -2.94
CA GLN A 237 -19.59 -5.55 -2.90
C GLN A 237 -18.98 -6.02 -4.22
N GLN A 238 -19.57 -5.67 -5.34
CA GLN A 238 -19.09 -6.06 -6.67
C GLN A 238 -17.65 -5.58 -6.93
N LEU A 239 -17.34 -4.32 -6.57
CA LEU A 239 -15.99 -3.78 -6.72
C LEU A 239 -15.00 -4.48 -5.80
N HIS A 240 -15.37 -4.76 -4.54
CA HIS A 240 -14.55 -5.53 -3.62
C HIS A 240 -14.18 -6.88 -4.22
N ASP A 241 -15.17 -7.66 -4.67
CA ASP A 241 -14.97 -9.03 -5.17
C ASP A 241 -14.10 -9.04 -6.45
N LYS A 242 -14.32 -8.08 -7.36
CA LYS A 242 -13.48 -7.93 -8.56
C LYS A 242 -12.02 -7.61 -8.21
N VAL A 243 -11.79 -6.70 -7.26
CA VAL A 243 -10.45 -6.31 -6.82
C VAL A 243 -9.76 -7.45 -6.09
N GLU A 244 -10.45 -8.15 -5.19
CA GLU A 244 -9.91 -9.29 -4.47
C GLU A 244 -9.54 -10.42 -5.44
N ALA A 245 -10.41 -10.75 -6.39
CA ALA A 245 -10.15 -11.75 -7.41
C ALA A 245 -8.93 -11.40 -8.26
N ALA A 246 -8.81 -10.15 -8.71
CA ALA A 246 -7.66 -9.68 -9.49
C ALA A 246 -6.36 -9.73 -8.68
N MET A 247 -6.35 -9.26 -7.43
CA MET A 247 -5.18 -9.34 -6.57
C MET A 247 -4.75 -10.78 -6.34
N ASN A 248 -5.69 -11.67 -6.04
CA ASN A 248 -5.41 -13.10 -5.84
C ASN A 248 -4.90 -13.79 -7.12
N MET A 249 -5.42 -13.42 -8.29
CA MET A 249 -4.95 -13.94 -9.58
C MET A 249 -3.50 -13.54 -9.84
N TYR A 250 -3.15 -12.27 -9.63
CA TYR A 250 -1.81 -11.78 -9.92
C TYR A 250 -0.80 -12.14 -8.84
N SER A 251 -1.18 -12.24 -7.56
CA SER A 251 -0.27 -12.66 -6.49
C SER A 251 0.39 -14.02 -6.75
N LYS A 252 -0.34 -14.93 -7.43
CA LYS A 252 0.17 -16.24 -7.88
C LYS A 252 1.32 -16.16 -8.90
N LYS A 253 1.63 -14.99 -9.44
CA LYS A 253 2.80 -14.75 -10.31
C LYS A 253 4.08 -14.52 -9.51
N SER A 254 4.01 -14.44 -8.17
CA SER A 254 5.18 -14.48 -7.31
C SER A 254 5.76 -15.91 -7.26
N ASP A 255 7.03 -16.06 -7.66
CA ASP A 255 7.76 -17.33 -7.64
C ASP A 255 8.93 -17.31 -6.65
N TYR A 256 9.10 -16.20 -5.93
CA TYR A 256 10.21 -15.99 -5.01
C TYR A 256 9.72 -15.43 -3.67
N GLU A 257 9.95 -16.19 -2.61
CA GLU A 257 9.61 -15.83 -1.25
C GLU A 257 10.86 -15.27 -0.54
N TYR A 258 10.90 -13.93 -0.40
CA TYR A 258 12.03 -13.23 0.24
C TYR A 258 11.94 -13.23 1.76
N ILE A 259 10.73 -13.23 2.31
CA ILE A 259 10.41 -13.43 3.74
C ILE A 259 9.33 -14.50 3.79
N HIS A 260 9.56 -15.52 4.61
CA HIS A 260 8.56 -16.55 4.86
C HIS A 260 7.62 -16.13 5.99
N TYR A 261 6.33 -16.35 5.81
CA TYR A 261 5.31 -16.07 6.82
C TYR A 261 4.68 -17.36 7.28
N GLU A 262 4.70 -17.63 8.59
CA GLU A 262 4.19 -18.85 9.20
C GLU A 262 3.15 -18.52 10.27
N TYR A 263 2.01 -19.20 10.22
CA TYR A 263 0.96 -19.06 11.22
C TYR A 263 1.36 -19.79 12.50
N ALA A 264 1.47 -19.05 13.60
CA ALA A 264 1.95 -19.58 14.89
C ALA A 264 0.83 -19.97 15.87
N GLY A 265 -0.47 -19.90 15.45
CA GLY A 265 -1.60 -20.11 16.34
C GLY A 265 -2.00 -18.85 17.12
N GLN A 266 -3.14 -18.91 17.81
CA GLN A 266 -3.70 -17.75 18.52
C GLN A 266 -2.96 -17.39 19.81
N ASP A 267 -2.17 -18.29 20.38
CA ASP A 267 -1.52 -18.11 21.68
C ASP A 267 -0.16 -17.40 21.61
N THR A 268 0.36 -17.13 20.42
CA THR A 268 1.66 -16.47 20.27
C THR A 268 1.48 -14.97 20.02
N ALA A 269 1.55 -14.19 21.10
CA ALA A 269 1.44 -12.72 21.04
C ALA A 269 2.71 -12.02 20.48
N THR A 270 3.70 -12.78 20.01
CA THR A 270 5.03 -12.26 19.68
C THR A 270 5.35 -12.51 18.21
N VAL A 271 5.68 -11.43 17.48
CA VAL A 271 6.31 -11.56 16.16
C VAL A 271 7.77 -11.92 16.37
N GLU A 272 8.13 -13.18 16.19
CA GLU A 272 9.53 -13.62 16.21
C GLU A 272 10.08 -13.63 14.78
N ILE A 273 11.20 -12.94 14.59
CA ILE A 273 11.97 -13.06 13.35
C ILE A 273 13.19 -13.90 13.67
N LYS A 274 13.22 -15.10 13.12
CA LYS A 274 14.40 -15.96 13.18
C LYS A 274 15.26 -15.75 11.93
N VAL A 275 16.51 -15.35 12.13
CA VAL A 275 17.52 -15.28 11.07
C VAL A 275 18.45 -16.48 11.29
N ASN A 276 18.48 -17.38 10.31
CA ASN A 276 19.29 -18.60 10.41
C ASN A 276 20.70 -18.33 9.82
N ASP A 277 21.55 -17.66 10.61
CA ASP A 277 22.92 -17.32 10.19
C ASP A 277 23.97 -18.35 10.67
N GLY A 278 23.55 -19.54 11.07
CA GLY A 278 24.51 -20.58 11.55
C GLY A 278 25.31 -20.20 12.81
N LYS A 279 25.04 -19.07 13.42
CA LYS A 279 25.55 -18.57 14.69
C LYS A 279 24.37 -18.08 15.52
N GLU A 280 24.31 -18.53 16.77
CA GLU A 280 23.35 -18.21 17.82
C GLU A 280 22.13 -17.36 17.43
N ILE A 281 20.94 -17.90 17.70
CA ILE A 281 19.65 -17.23 17.50
C ILE A 281 19.67 -15.93 18.32
N LYS A 282 20.02 -14.81 17.71
CA LYS A 282 19.71 -13.50 18.25
C LYS A 282 18.24 -13.22 17.93
N ASN A 283 17.42 -13.24 18.99
CA ASN A 283 16.06 -12.68 18.94
C ASN A 283 16.16 -11.16 18.70
N GLU A 284 16.31 -10.73 17.47
CA GLU A 284 16.08 -9.34 17.13
C GLU A 284 14.57 -9.12 17.06
N LEU A 285 14.03 -8.62 18.17
CA LEU A 285 12.69 -8.01 18.23
C LEU A 285 12.61 -6.87 17.22
N ILE A 286 12.17 -7.17 16.01
CA ILE A 286 11.71 -6.13 15.12
C ILE A 286 10.27 -5.81 15.50
N TYR A 287 10.17 -4.98 16.54
CA TYR A 287 9.10 -4.06 16.87
C TYR A 287 7.65 -4.57 17.08
N GLY A 288 7.20 -4.66 18.32
CA GLY A 288 5.87 -4.48 18.85
C GLY A 288 5.44 -5.41 19.96
N SER A 289 5.58 -4.97 21.20
CA SER A 289 4.72 -5.48 22.27
C SER A 289 3.32 -4.91 22.08
N VAL A 290 2.34 -5.76 21.93
CA VAL A 290 0.92 -5.39 22.04
C VAL A 290 0.60 -5.38 23.53
N SER A 291 0.45 -4.20 24.14
CA SER A 291 -0.23 -4.08 25.42
C SER A 291 -1.73 -4.22 25.15
N GLY A 292 -2.27 -5.41 25.44
CA GLY A 292 -3.71 -5.61 25.45
C GLY A 292 -4.32 -4.80 26.59
N LYS A 293 -5.20 -3.85 26.26
CA LYS A 293 -6.32 -3.48 27.12
C LYS A 293 -7.59 -3.81 26.36
N LYS A 294 -8.31 -4.83 26.88
CA LYS A 294 -9.72 -5.05 26.61
C LYS A 294 -10.50 -3.80 27.02
N ILE A 295 -11.31 -3.30 26.16
CA ILE A 295 -12.59 -2.67 26.49
C ILE A 295 -13.62 -3.27 25.57
#